data_a7a6155fbc22b3e0aedf9ce88078fc8f
#
_entry.id   a7a6155fbc22b3e0aedf9ce88078fc8f
#
_cell.length_a   1.000
_cell.length_b   1.000
_cell.length_c   1.000
_cell.angle_alpha   90.00
_cell.angle_beta   90.00
_cell.angle_gamma   90.00
#
_symmetry.space_group_name_H-M   'P 1'
#
loop_
_entity.id
_entity.type
_entity.pdbx_description
1 polymer ?
#
loop_
_entity_poly.entity_id
_entity_poly.type
_entity_poly.pdbx_seq_one_letter_code
_entity_poly.pdbx_strand_id
1 'polypeptide(L)'
;MTFPVLPDYQLMLLPARNAAEASAWGAAAMAYASFYPDVHFSRDPSRVDWRGYRHVTIVNPAFWPEDLIVTIRQANPTIELDFIDVTSPDLLNTILNVRIFTGLRYGQPNNEPNWLELWPAGRCLIGLHGRSDGELQDADHAIIQRARVEAVKLLSTATMASVERLRAWNPETFILVRAFLAFGEGRVVTPQEFFEFTVNDIARLYDGDPRVRYLEIHNEPNLRLEGFGASWQDGRQFGEWFLRVRDLYRQRFPEARFGFPGLSPGPSQEAGGRFDSAVFLAQAEFAAREADWIGVHSYWVNEREITDEREGFGFVLYRRRFPDKLLFITEFGNPQQPKSVVAEQYARYYGALRRVPGLGAAFAYVVSTSNPDESPRWAWRDEAGNDVGIADIVGRRAFIPNS
;
A
#
# COMPACT_ATOMS: atom_id res chain seq x y z
N MET A 1 0.43 -37.16 -29.91
CA MET A 1 -0.48 -37.40 -28.77
C MET A 1 -0.51 -36.12 -27.98
N THR A 2 -1.58 -35.36 -28.08
CA THR A 2 -1.81 -34.21 -27.20
C THR A 2 -2.31 -34.75 -25.85
N PHE A 3 -1.51 -34.60 -24.80
CA PHE A 3 -1.97 -34.90 -23.44
C PHE A 3 -3.17 -34.01 -23.15
N PRO A 4 -4.25 -34.51 -22.52
CA PRO A 4 -5.33 -33.66 -22.08
C PRO A 4 -4.76 -32.64 -21.09
N VAL A 5 -5.07 -31.36 -21.32
CA VAL A 5 -4.77 -30.31 -20.37
C VAL A 5 -5.53 -30.66 -19.09
N LEU A 6 -4.80 -31.04 -18.04
CA LEU A 6 -5.40 -31.30 -16.73
C LEU A 6 -6.07 -30.00 -16.26
N PRO A 7 -7.28 -30.09 -15.70
CA PRO A 7 -7.91 -28.92 -15.10
C PRO A 7 -6.99 -28.32 -14.03
N ASP A 8 -6.97 -27.00 -13.92
CA ASP A 8 -6.08 -26.25 -13.04
C ASP A 8 -6.57 -26.29 -11.58
N TYR A 9 -6.78 -27.53 -11.06
CA TYR A 9 -7.26 -27.73 -9.70
C TYR A 9 -6.18 -27.45 -8.66
N GLN A 10 -6.59 -26.76 -7.61
CA GLN A 10 -5.80 -26.55 -6.39
C GLN A 10 -6.28 -27.47 -5.27
N LEU A 11 -5.36 -28.14 -4.62
CA LEU A 11 -5.64 -28.80 -3.34
C LEU A 11 -5.05 -27.99 -2.20
N MET A 12 -5.84 -27.73 -1.17
CA MET A 12 -5.36 -27.17 0.08
C MET A 12 -5.39 -28.24 1.19
N LEU A 13 -4.22 -28.55 1.74
CA LEU A 13 -4.08 -29.43 2.89
C LEU A 13 -4.29 -28.64 4.18
N LEU A 14 -5.37 -28.99 4.90
CA LEU A 14 -5.76 -28.31 6.14
C LEU A 14 -5.32 -29.15 7.37
N PRO A 15 -4.53 -28.57 8.31
CA PRO A 15 -3.99 -29.31 9.45
C PRO A 15 -5.06 -29.56 10.51
N ALA A 16 -5.65 -30.77 10.50
CA ALA A 16 -6.72 -31.11 11.40
C ALA A 16 -6.55 -32.54 11.93
N ARG A 17 -6.51 -32.71 13.27
CA ARG A 17 -6.41 -33.99 13.96
C ARG A 17 -7.77 -34.68 14.16
N ASN A 18 -8.83 -33.88 14.20
CA ASN A 18 -10.19 -34.34 14.48
C ASN A 18 -11.23 -33.54 13.66
N ALA A 19 -12.50 -33.92 13.79
CA ALA A 19 -13.59 -33.34 13.05
C ALA A 19 -13.86 -31.86 13.43
N ALA A 20 -13.67 -31.48 14.69
CA ALA A 20 -13.89 -30.11 15.16
C ALA A 20 -12.81 -29.15 14.58
N GLU A 21 -11.55 -29.57 14.63
CA GLU A 21 -10.45 -28.82 13.98
C GLU A 21 -10.67 -28.72 12.46
N ALA A 22 -11.07 -29.82 11.80
CA ALA A 22 -11.35 -29.82 10.36
C ALA A 22 -12.47 -28.83 10.00
N SER A 23 -13.50 -28.72 10.84
CA SER A 23 -14.58 -27.75 10.68
C SER A 23 -14.07 -26.31 10.81
N ALA A 24 -13.22 -26.03 11.81
CA ALA A 24 -12.66 -24.70 12.04
C ALA A 24 -11.73 -24.26 10.89
N TRP A 25 -10.81 -25.11 10.45
CA TRP A 25 -9.93 -24.85 9.33
C TRP A 25 -10.70 -24.71 8.01
N GLY A 26 -11.71 -25.57 7.78
CA GLY A 26 -12.58 -25.49 6.61
C GLY A 26 -13.39 -24.20 6.56
N ALA A 27 -13.97 -23.78 7.70
CA ALA A 27 -14.68 -22.51 7.80
C ALA A 27 -13.78 -21.31 7.49
N ALA A 28 -12.55 -21.31 7.99
CA ALA A 28 -11.56 -20.26 7.71
C ALA A 28 -11.19 -20.14 6.22
N ALA A 29 -11.23 -21.25 5.47
CA ALA A 29 -10.91 -21.31 4.06
C ALA A 29 -12.13 -21.14 3.12
N MET A 30 -13.36 -21.09 3.67
CA MET A 30 -14.59 -21.13 2.89
C MET A 30 -14.74 -19.93 1.93
N ALA A 31 -14.41 -18.74 2.38
CA ALA A 31 -14.47 -17.54 1.52
C ALA A 31 -13.55 -17.67 0.31
N TYR A 32 -12.36 -18.23 0.53
CA TYR A 32 -11.38 -18.46 -0.53
C TYR A 32 -11.88 -19.51 -1.53
N ALA A 33 -12.43 -20.63 -1.07
CA ALA A 33 -13.00 -21.66 -1.94
C ALA A 33 -14.25 -21.17 -2.70
N SER A 34 -15.04 -20.29 -2.09
CA SER A 34 -16.18 -19.66 -2.77
C SER A 34 -15.74 -18.72 -3.89
N PHE A 35 -14.60 -18.05 -3.72
CA PHE A 35 -14.03 -17.17 -4.73
C PHE A 35 -13.28 -17.94 -5.85
N TYR A 36 -12.64 -19.06 -5.49
CA TYR A 36 -11.94 -19.96 -6.41
C TYR A 36 -12.58 -21.36 -6.38
N PRO A 37 -13.61 -21.61 -7.20
CA PRO A 37 -14.44 -22.85 -7.11
C PRO A 37 -13.71 -24.13 -7.46
N ASP A 38 -12.50 -24.05 -8.00
CA ASP A 38 -11.61 -25.18 -8.32
C ASP A 38 -10.70 -25.56 -7.13
N VAL A 39 -10.87 -24.96 -5.96
CA VAL A 39 -10.14 -25.30 -4.73
C VAL A 39 -10.81 -26.47 -4.00
N HIS A 40 -10.05 -27.53 -3.79
CA HIS A 40 -10.44 -28.67 -2.98
C HIS A 40 -9.70 -28.68 -1.66
N PHE A 41 -10.32 -29.30 -0.63
CA PHE A 41 -9.70 -29.45 0.69
C PHE A 41 -9.44 -30.91 1.01
N SER A 42 -8.31 -31.20 1.66
CA SER A 42 -8.07 -32.49 2.30
C SER A 42 -7.35 -32.30 3.65
N ARG A 43 -7.63 -33.19 4.59
CA ARG A 43 -6.88 -33.33 5.86
C ARG A 43 -6.09 -34.62 5.91
N ASP A 44 -6.24 -35.48 4.92
CA ASP A 44 -5.64 -36.80 4.85
C ASP A 44 -4.89 -36.97 3.51
N PRO A 45 -3.58 -36.69 3.50
CA PRO A 45 -2.78 -36.77 2.28
C PRO A 45 -2.71 -38.21 1.73
N SER A 46 -2.95 -39.26 2.55
CA SER A 46 -2.92 -40.65 2.08
C SER A 46 -4.07 -41.01 1.14
N ARG A 47 -5.13 -40.21 1.12
CA ARG A 47 -6.32 -40.41 0.29
C ARG A 47 -6.33 -39.51 -0.96
N VAL A 48 -5.26 -38.77 -1.21
CA VAL A 48 -5.20 -37.83 -2.33
C VAL A 48 -4.62 -38.50 -3.59
N ASP A 49 -5.34 -38.44 -4.71
CA ASP A 49 -4.73 -38.71 -6.02
C ASP A 49 -4.03 -37.45 -6.52
N TRP A 50 -2.73 -37.34 -6.25
CA TRP A 50 -1.90 -36.19 -6.58
C TRP A 50 -1.88 -35.84 -8.07
N ARG A 51 -2.20 -36.78 -8.95
CA ARG A 51 -2.20 -36.54 -10.40
C ARG A 51 -3.36 -35.66 -10.85
N GLY A 52 -4.39 -35.51 -10.01
CA GLY A 52 -5.53 -34.66 -10.27
C GLY A 52 -5.30 -33.17 -10.00
N TYR A 53 -4.13 -32.78 -9.48
CA TYR A 53 -3.87 -31.42 -9.05
C TYR A 53 -2.63 -30.85 -9.72
N ARG A 54 -2.71 -29.58 -10.09
CA ARG A 54 -1.56 -28.80 -10.55
C ARG A 54 -0.91 -28.03 -9.39
N HIS A 55 -1.71 -27.53 -8.45
CA HIS A 55 -1.23 -26.77 -7.32
C HIS A 55 -1.63 -27.45 -5.99
N VAL A 56 -0.69 -27.45 -5.04
CA VAL A 56 -0.96 -27.92 -3.67
C VAL A 56 -0.49 -26.87 -2.68
N THR A 57 -1.44 -26.34 -1.91
CA THR A 57 -1.16 -25.45 -0.79
C THR A 57 -1.11 -26.23 0.51
N ILE A 58 0.04 -26.22 1.19
CA ILE A 58 0.26 -26.91 2.47
C ILE A 58 0.14 -25.87 3.58
N VAL A 59 -0.94 -25.96 4.38
CA VAL A 59 -1.16 -25.09 5.53
C VAL A 59 -0.48 -25.68 6.75
N ASN A 60 0.24 -24.87 7.53
CA ASN A 60 1.04 -25.27 8.67
C ASN A 60 2.00 -26.43 8.32
N PRO A 61 3.08 -26.16 7.58
CA PRO A 61 3.99 -27.23 7.13
C PRO A 61 4.54 -28.10 8.26
N ALA A 62 4.75 -27.55 9.46
CA ALA A 62 5.25 -28.26 10.62
C ALA A 62 4.26 -29.31 11.21
N PHE A 63 2.99 -29.27 10.79
CA PHE A 63 1.97 -30.25 11.21
C PHE A 63 2.11 -31.59 10.47
N TRP A 64 2.66 -31.58 9.26
CA TRP A 64 2.69 -32.73 8.35
C TRP A 64 3.96 -33.55 8.49
N PRO A 65 3.93 -34.83 8.08
CA PRO A 65 5.15 -35.67 8.05
C PRO A 65 6.25 -35.03 7.20
N GLU A 66 7.50 -35.19 7.62
CA GLU A 66 8.69 -34.63 6.93
C GLU A 66 8.83 -35.13 5.47
N ASP A 67 8.35 -36.33 5.18
CA ASP A 67 8.40 -36.95 3.86
C ASP A 67 7.22 -36.58 2.94
N LEU A 68 6.25 -35.79 3.44
CA LEU A 68 5.07 -35.41 2.63
C LEU A 68 5.45 -34.79 1.30
N ILE A 69 6.36 -33.84 1.30
CA ILE A 69 6.79 -33.15 0.07
C ILE A 69 7.44 -34.14 -0.93
N VAL A 70 8.24 -35.06 -0.41
CA VAL A 70 8.88 -36.10 -1.23
C VAL A 70 7.80 -37.01 -1.84
N THR A 71 6.82 -37.44 -1.06
CA THR A 71 5.69 -38.25 -1.49
C THR A 71 4.89 -37.56 -2.59
N ILE A 72 4.55 -36.28 -2.43
CA ILE A 72 3.84 -35.48 -3.44
C ILE A 72 4.62 -35.41 -4.73
N ARG A 73 5.91 -35.08 -4.68
CA ARG A 73 6.77 -34.93 -5.87
C ARG A 73 7.04 -36.26 -6.59
N GLN A 74 7.10 -37.37 -5.85
CA GLN A 74 7.22 -38.69 -6.44
C GLN A 74 5.94 -39.09 -7.21
N ALA A 75 4.76 -38.75 -6.68
CA ALA A 75 3.51 -39.05 -7.31
C ALA A 75 3.20 -38.13 -8.50
N ASN A 76 3.59 -36.86 -8.44
CA ASN A 76 3.45 -35.88 -9.50
C ASN A 76 4.60 -34.85 -9.48
N PRO A 77 5.66 -35.06 -10.26
CA PRO A 77 6.83 -34.14 -10.32
C PRO A 77 6.51 -32.73 -10.78
N THR A 78 5.40 -32.52 -11.48
CA THR A 78 4.99 -31.23 -12.05
C THR A 78 4.13 -30.39 -11.12
N ILE A 79 3.78 -30.90 -9.93
CA ILE A 79 3.00 -30.16 -8.95
C ILE A 79 3.75 -28.93 -8.48
N GLU A 80 3.05 -27.81 -8.48
CA GLU A 80 3.49 -26.56 -7.88
C GLU A 80 3.07 -26.53 -6.40
N LEU A 81 4.05 -26.42 -5.52
CA LEU A 81 3.82 -26.38 -4.07
C LEU A 81 3.78 -24.93 -3.58
N ASP A 82 2.79 -24.65 -2.74
CA ASP A 82 2.60 -23.40 -2.04
C ASP A 82 2.48 -23.69 -0.53
N PHE A 83 2.99 -22.79 0.30
CA PHE A 83 3.03 -22.97 1.75
C PHE A 83 2.38 -21.78 2.45
N ILE A 84 1.53 -22.09 3.44
CA ILE A 84 0.97 -21.09 4.36
C ILE A 84 1.38 -21.50 5.76
N ASP A 85 2.42 -20.88 6.30
CA ASP A 85 2.92 -21.18 7.65
C ASP A 85 2.12 -20.41 8.71
N VAL A 86 1.03 -21.03 9.16
CA VAL A 86 0.13 -20.51 10.19
C VAL A 86 -0.32 -21.60 11.14
N THR A 87 -0.52 -21.23 12.40
CA THR A 87 -0.88 -22.17 13.47
C THR A 87 -2.34 -22.06 13.92
N SER A 88 -3.13 -21.15 13.34
CA SER A 88 -4.54 -20.99 13.69
C SER A 88 -5.44 -20.73 12.48
N PRO A 89 -6.73 -21.14 12.53
CA PRO A 89 -7.71 -20.85 11.50
C PRO A 89 -7.89 -19.36 11.21
N ASP A 90 -7.83 -18.50 12.23
CA ASP A 90 -7.99 -17.04 12.05
C ASP A 90 -6.84 -16.44 11.23
N LEU A 91 -5.61 -16.90 11.45
CA LEU A 91 -4.47 -16.48 10.64
C LEU A 91 -4.60 -16.99 9.20
N LEU A 92 -5.07 -18.22 8.99
CA LEU A 92 -5.36 -18.73 7.66
C LEU A 92 -6.38 -17.85 6.95
N ASN A 93 -7.52 -17.58 7.60
CA ASN A 93 -8.56 -16.71 7.04
C ASN A 93 -7.99 -15.35 6.63
N THR A 94 -7.14 -14.75 7.46
CA THR A 94 -6.49 -13.45 7.15
C THR A 94 -5.64 -13.54 5.89
N ILE A 95 -4.79 -14.57 5.76
CA ILE A 95 -3.92 -14.74 4.59
C ILE A 95 -4.74 -15.02 3.32
N LEU A 96 -5.75 -15.87 3.41
CA LEU A 96 -6.60 -16.21 2.27
C LEU A 96 -7.42 -15.01 1.80
N ASN A 97 -7.91 -14.18 2.70
CA ASN A 97 -8.55 -12.92 2.32
C ASN A 97 -7.57 -11.98 1.61
N VAL A 98 -6.33 -11.87 2.08
CA VAL A 98 -5.29 -11.12 1.37
C VAL A 98 -5.08 -11.65 -0.04
N ARG A 99 -5.03 -12.98 -0.22
CA ARG A 99 -4.90 -13.62 -1.55
C ARG A 99 -6.08 -13.31 -2.46
N ILE A 100 -7.32 -13.33 -1.94
CA ILE A 100 -8.51 -12.91 -2.68
C ILE A 100 -8.36 -11.44 -3.13
N PHE A 101 -8.06 -10.54 -2.21
CA PHE A 101 -7.97 -9.11 -2.49
C PHE A 101 -6.80 -8.74 -3.40
N THR A 102 -5.67 -9.42 -3.29
CA THR A 102 -4.49 -9.14 -4.12
C THR A 102 -4.55 -9.84 -5.48
N GLY A 103 -5.42 -10.84 -5.64
CA GLY A 103 -5.45 -11.72 -6.82
C GLY A 103 -4.24 -12.66 -6.92
N LEU A 104 -3.39 -12.71 -5.91
CA LEU A 104 -2.25 -13.63 -5.80
C LEU A 104 -2.76 -14.94 -5.21
N ARG A 105 -3.31 -15.80 -6.07
CA ARG A 105 -3.95 -17.04 -5.66
C ARG A 105 -2.99 -18.02 -4.99
N TYR A 106 -1.77 -18.12 -5.49
CA TYR A 106 -0.71 -18.96 -4.95
C TYR A 106 0.40 -18.07 -4.41
N GLY A 107 0.95 -18.41 -3.25
CA GLY A 107 2.26 -17.89 -2.89
C GLY A 107 3.24 -18.33 -3.98
N GLN A 108 3.96 -17.44 -4.57
CA GLN A 108 4.98 -17.79 -5.55
C GLN A 108 6.07 -18.59 -4.80
N PRO A 109 6.21 -19.91 -5.01
CA PRO A 109 7.27 -20.65 -4.34
C PRO A 109 8.59 -20.11 -4.87
N ASN A 110 9.33 -19.40 -4.08
CA ASN A 110 10.64 -18.80 -4.29
C ASN A 110 10.69 -17.37 -4.90
N ASN A 111 9.58 -16.65 -5.12
CA ASN A 111 9.62 -15.29 -5.67
C ASN A 111 8.79 -14.25 -4.88
N GLU A 112 8.17 -14.61 -3.76
CA GLU A 112 7.64 -13.57 -2.87
C GLU A 112 8.82 -12.79 -2.30
N PRO A 113 8.82 -11.46 -2.40
CA PRO A 113 9.83 -10.65 -1.73
C PRO A 113 9.84 -10.98 -0.25
N ASN A 114 11.00 -11.01 0.36
CA ASN A 114 11.06 -10.99 1.82
C ASN A 114 10.51 -9.64 2.31
N TRP A 115 9.21 -9.57 2.54
CA TRP A 115 8.55 -8.33 2.93
C TRP A 115 9.11 -7.74 4.21
N LEU A 116 9.60 -8.57 5.14
CA LEU A 116 10.24 -8.09 6.37
C LEU A 116 11.62 -7.45 6.10
N GLU A 117 12.33 -7.91 5.08
CA GLU A 117 13.57 -7.27 4.65
C GLU A 117 13.31 -5.93 3.96
N LEU A 118 12.29 -5.88 3.08
CA LEU A 118 11.91 -4.65 2.40
C LEU A 118 11.23 -3.65 3.34
N TRP A 119 10.44 -4.16 4.30
CA TRP A 119 9.70 -3.36 5.26
C TRP A 119 9.73 -3.97 6.67
N PRO A 120 10.77 -3.66 7.46
CA PRO A 120 11.00 -4.29 8.78
C PRO A 120 9.86 -4.08 9.80
N ALA A 121 9.01 -3.05 9.62
CA ALA A 121 7.84 -2.85 10.48
C ALA A 121 6.84 -4.02 10.39
N GLY A 122 6.87 -4.84 9.33
CA GLY A 122 6.04 -6.04 9.15
C GLY A 122 4.53 -5.78 9.09
N ARG A 123 4.14 -4.52 8.98
CA ARG A 123 2.74 -4.09 8.99
C ARG A 123 2.57 -2.77 8.26
N CYS A 124 1.36 -2.49 7.76
CA CYS A 124 1.00 -1.18 7.25
C CYS A 124 0.89 -0.18 8.40
N LEU A 125 1.70 0.88 8.38
CA LEU A 125 1.68 1.91 9.40
C LEU A 125 0.48 2.85 9.22
N ILE A 126 -0.07 3.31 10.35
CA ILE A 126 -1.12 4.33 10.38
C ILE A 126 -0.48 5.67 10.14
N GLY A 127 -0.73 6.23 8.96
CA GLY A 127 -0.10 7.43 8.47
C GLY A 127 -1.07 8.60 8.36
N LEU A 128 -0.54 9.81 8.47
CA LEU A 128 -1.26 11.05 8.24
C LEU A 128 -0.40 11.97 7.37
N HIS A 129 -0.98 12.52 6.31
CA HIS A 129 -0.35 13.58 5.55
C HIS A 129 -0.27 14.83 6.43
N GLY A 130 0.91 15.43 6.53
CA GLY A 130 1.14 16.70 7.19
C GLY A 130 0.34 17.82 6.55
N ARG A 131 0.76 19.07 6.75
CA ARG A 131 0.09 20.17 6.04
C ARG A 131 0.32 20.06 4.53
N SER A 132 -0.73 20.36 3.75
CA SER A 132 -0.62 20.43 2.28
C SER A 132 0.09 21.68 1.78
N ASP A 133 0.34 22.66 2.67
CA ASP A 133 0.82 24.00 2.34
C ASP A 133 2.02 24.47 3.17
N GLY A 134 2.66 23.59 3.95
CA GLY A 134 3.87 23.97 4.66
C GLY A 134 4.16 23.31 5.99
N GLU A 135 4.70 24.09 6.91
CA GLU A 135 5.20 23.65 8.20
C GLU A 135 4.10 23.20 9.17
N LEU A 136 4.35 22.12 9.91
CA LEU A 136 3.43 21.67 10.97
C LEU A 136 3.34 22.68 12.11
N GLN A 137 2.12 23.01 12.50
CA GLN A 137 1.81 23.89 13.62
C GLN A 137 1.66 23.09 14.92
N ASP A 138 1.63 23.78 16.07
CA ASP A 138 1.41 23.14 17.37
C ASP A 138 0.14 22.29 17.42
N ALA A 139 -0.95 22.80 16.86
CA ALA A 139 -2.21 22.10 16.77
C ALA A 139 -2.12 20.84 15.89
N ASP A 140 -1.33 20.86 14.82
CA ASP A 140 -1.12 19.69 13.96
C ASP A 140 -0.39 18.57 14.72
N HIS A 141 0.64 18.92 15.47
CA HIS A 141 1.33 17.98 16.36
C HIS A 141 0.40 17.38 17.41
N ALA A 142 -0.51 18.18 17.99
CA ALA A 142 -1.50 17.68 18.95
C ALA A 142 -2.46 16.67 18.32
N ILE A 143 -2.92 16.91 17.08
CA ILE A 143 -3.75 15.96 16.31
C ILE A 143 -3.00 14.67 16.03
N ILE A 144 -1.76 14.74 15.54
CA ILE A 144 -0.89 13.59 15.26
C ILE A 144 -0.72 12.72 16.51
N GLN A 145 -0.45 13.33 17.66
CA GLN A 145 -0.30 12.63 18.94
C GLN A 145 -1.61 12.02 19.41
N ARG A 146 -2.73 12.75 19.35
CA ARG A 146 -4.06 12.28 19.73
C ARG A 146 -4.49 11.07 18.89
N ALA A 147 -4.24 11.10 17.60
CA ALA A 147 -4.51 10.00 16.68
C ALA A 147 -3.54 8.82 16.82
N ARG A 148 -2.45 8.95 17.62
CA ARG A 148 -1.41 7.94 17.77
C ARG A 148 -0.86 7.49 16.41
N VAL A 149 -0.55 8.46 15.54
CA VAL A 149 -0.05 8.23 14.17
C VAL A 149 1.34 7.59 14.23
N GLU A 150 1.59 6.60 13.40
CA GLU A 150 2.87 5.87 13.32
C GLU A 150 3.76 6.39 12.18
N ALA A 151 3.14 7.06 11.20
CA ALA A 151 3.82 7.57 10.01
C ALA A 151 3.31 8.97 9.65
N VAL A 152 4.19 9.86 9.23
CA VAL A 152 3.83 11.19 8.75
C VAL A 152 4.42 11.43 7.37
N LYS A 153 3.60 11.88 6.42
CA LYS A 153 4.07 12.35 5.12
C LYS A 153 4.25 13.86 5.17
N LEU A 154 5.43 14.34 4.87
CA LEU A 154 5.77 15.76 4.84
C LEU A 154 6.05 16.23 3.41
N LEU A 155 5.80 17.49 3.12
CA LEU A 155 6.37 18.15 1.96
C LEU A 155 7.86 18.47 2.21
N SER A 156 8.67 18.50 1.17
CA SER A 156 10.09 18.86 1.29
C SER A 156 10.32 20.27 1.86
N THR A 157 9.31 21.14 1.78
CA THR A 157 9.32 22.48 2.38
C THR A 157 9.22 22.48 3.90
N ALA A 158 8.88 21.35 4.55
CA ALA A 158 8.88 21.25 6.01
C ALA A 158 10.28 21.50 6.59
N THR A 159 10.34 22.00 7.82
CA THR A 159 11.61 22.27 8.49
C THR A 159 12.04 21.08 9.36
N MET A 160 13.31 21.10 9.79
CA MET A 160 13.81 20.13 10.79
C MET A 160 13.09 20.23 12.12
N ALA A 161 12.58 21.39 12.51
CA ALA A 161 11.81 21.55 13.74
C ALA A 161 10.57 20.63 13.77
N SER A 162 9.86 20.46 12.65
CA SER A 162 8.76 19.48 12.55
C SER A 162 9.25 18.04 12.74
N VAL A 163 10.37 17.68 12.11
CA VAL A 163 10.96 16.33 12.24
C VAL A 163 11.41 16.06 13.68
N GLU A 164 12.16 16.97 14.28
CA GLU A 164 12.66 16.87 15.66
C GLU A 164 11.51 16.71 16.66
N ARG A 165 10.44 17.48 16.48
CA ARG A 165 9.27 17.41 17.35
C ARG A 165 8.49 16.10 17.20
N LEU A 166 8.34 15.58 16.00
CA LEU A 166 7.77 14.26 15.76
C LEU A 166 8.61 13.17 16.45
N ARG A 167 9.94 13.24 16.33
CA ARG A 167 10.89 12.32 16.97
C ARG A 167 10.90 12.41 18.48
N ALA A 168 10.78 13.62 19.03
CA ALA A 168 10.70 13.83 20.48
C ALA A 168 9.45 13.19 21.08
N TRP A 169 8.34 13.19 20.33
CA TRP A 169 7.12 12.52 20.74
C TRP A 169 7.19 10.99 20.56
N ASN A 170 7.59 10.54 19.39
CA ASN A 170 7.76 9.13 19.06
C ASN A 170 9.00 8.94 18.17
N PRO A 171 10.11 8.45 18.73
CA PRO A 171 11.35 8.22 17.99
C PRO A 171 11.18 7.32 16.77
N GLU A 172 10.21 6.39 16.80
CA GLU A 172 9.95 5.42 15.74
C GLU A 172 9.00 5.94 14.64
N THR A 173 8.54 7.19 14.71
CA THR A 173 7.68 7.75 13.68
C THR A 173 8.33 7.62 12.31
N PHE A 174 7.70 6.90 11.40
CA PHE A 174 8.16 6.83 10.00
C PHE A 174 7.86 8.15 9.29
N ILE A 175 8.85 8.71 8.58
CA ILE A 175 8.69 9.95 7.84
C ILE A 175 8.91 9.67 6.36
N LEU A 176 7.91 9.95 5.53
CA LEU A 176 7.95 9.99 4.09
C LEU A 176 7.98 11.44 3.65
N VAL A 177 8.89 11.81 2.76
CA VAL A 177 8.99 13.17 2.24
C VAL A 177 8.61 13.21 0.77
N ARG A 178 7.67 14.09 0.41
CA ARG A 178 7.35 14.38 -0.99
C ARG A 178 8.17 15.58 -1.48
N ALA A 179 8.97 15.38 -2.53
CA ALA A 179 9.58 16.47 -3.26
C ALA A 179 8.47 17.36 -3.85
N PHE A 180 8.36 18.58 -3.34
CA PHE A 180 7.27 19.47 -3.68
C PHE A 180 7.77 20.64 -4.54
N LEU A 181 7.09 20.83 -5.67
CA LEU A 181 7.17 22.01 -6.50
C LEU A 181 5.78 22.24 -7.11
N ALA A 182 5.21 23.42 -6.90
CA ALA A 182 3.97 23.80 -7.56
C ALA A 182 4.23 24.06 -9.06
N PHE A 183 3.68 23.22 -9.93
CA PHE A 183 3.81 23.38 -11.37
C PHE A 183 2.88 24.48 -11.88
N GLY A 184 1.61 24.38 -11.55
CA GLY A 184 0.57 25.19 -12.15
C GLY A 184 0.24 24.76 -13.58
N GLU A 185 -0.85 25.25 -14.10
CA GLU A 185 -1.31 24.90 -15.45
C GLU A 185 -0.41 25.50 -16.53
N GLY A 186 0.00 24.66 -17.49
CA GLY A 186 0.77 25.09 -18.66
C GLY A 186 2.26 25.37 -18.42
N ARG A 187 2.75 25.26 -17.20
CA ARG A 187 4.18 25.44 -16.93
C ARG A 187 4.96 24.19 -17.31
N VAL A 188 6.00 24.39 -18.11
CA VAL A 188 6.99 23.34 -18.41
C VAL A 188 8.06 23.34 -17.34
N VAL A 189 8.31 22.19 -16.73
CA VAL A 189 9.38 21.98 -15.75
C VAL A 189 10.22 20.79 -16.19
N THR A 190 11.48 21.04 -16.48
CA THR A 190 12.43 20.00 -16.84
C THR A 190 12.88 19.20 -15.60
N PRO A 191 13.42 17.98 -15.77
CA PRO A 191 14.01 17.22 -14.66
C PRO A 191 15.08 17.98 -13.89
N GLN A 192 15.91 18.74 -14.61
CA GLN A 192 16.99 19.53 -14.01
C GLN A 192 16.43 20.69 -13.16
N GLU A 193 15.45 21.43 -13.68
CA GLU A 193 14.79 22.49 -12.92
C GLU A 193 14.10 21.96 -11.68
N PHE A 194 13.36 20.85 -11.79
CA PHE A 194 12.72 20.22 -10.63
C PHE A 194 13.73 19.86 -9.54
N PHE A 195 14.85 19.24 -9.93
CA PHE A 195 15.94 18.92 -9.03
C PHE A 195 16.49 20.20 -8.37
N GLU A 196 16.85 21.21 -9.14
CA GLU A 196 17.43 22.47 -8.64
C GLU A 196 16.53 23.21 -7.65
N PHE A 197 15.23 23.21 -7.90
CA PHE A 197 14.26 23.87 -7.00
C PHE A 197 14.02 23.09 -5.70
N THR A 198 14.20 21.77 -5.68
CA THR A 198 13.77 20.94 -4.55
C THR A 198 14.94 20.32 -3.77
N VAL A 199 16.13 20.23 -4.37
CA VAL A 199 17.28 19.51 -3.79
C VAL A 199 17.70 20.05 -2.42
N ASN A 200 17.71 21.36 -2.21
CA ASN A 200 18.13 21.97 -0.94
C ASN A 200 17.11 21.72 0.18
N ASP A 201 15.83 21.73 -0.14
CA ASP A 201 14.76 21.42 0.81
C ASP A 201 14.82 19.96 1.26
N ILE A 202 15.01 19.05 0.29
CA ILE A 202 15.20 17.62 0.58
C ILE A 202 16.48 17.40 1.39
N ALA A 203 17.61 18.04 1.00
CA ALA A 203 18.88 17.89 1.67
C ALA A 203 18.78 18.27 3.15
N ARG A 204 18.08 19.35 3.48
CA ARG A 204 17.85 19.77 4.86
C ARG A 204 17.25 18.66 5.73
N LEU A 205 16.24 17.94 5.20
CA LEU A 205 15.57 16.86 5.93
C LEU A 205 16.40 15.57 5.91
N TYR A 206 16.97 15.22 4.77
CA TYR A 206 17.76 14.00 4.57
C TYR A 206 19.08 14.00 5.36
N ASP A 207 19.80 15.12 5.34
CA ASP A 207 21.05 15.27 6.08
C ASP A 207 20.79 15.50 7.58
N GLY A 208 19.64 16.08 7.94
CA GLY A 208 19.25 16.38 9.32
C GLY A 208 18.76 15.17 10.13
N ASP A 209 18.10 14.19 9.52
CA ASP A 209 17.69 12.94 10.18
C ASP A 209 18.07 11.72 9.32
N PRO A 210 19.00 10.84 9.79
CA PRO A 210 19.46 9.68 9.05
C PRO A 210 18.36 8.64 8.78
N ARG A 211 17.16 8.78 9.36
CA ARG A 211 16.00 7.92 9.12
C ARG A 211 15.04 8.48 8.08
N VAL A 212 15.23 9.70 7.60
CA VAL A 212 14.49 10.25 6.47
C VAL A 212 15.13 9.76 5.18
N ARG A 213 14.65 8.63 4.69
CA ARG A 213 15.20 7.94 3.51
C ARG A 213 14.19 7.65 2.42
N TYR A 214 12.89 7.83 2.65
CA TYR A 214 11.83 7.56 1.68
C TYR A 214 11.36 8.87 1.06
N LEU A 215 11.63 9.02 -0.25
CA LEU A 215 11.35 10.23 -1.01
C LEU A 215 10.35 9.93 -2.13
N GLU A 216 9.17 10.56 -2.10
CA GLU A 216 8.20 10.56 -3.19
C GLU A 216 8.58 11.64 -4.20
N ILE A 217 8.80 11.25 -5.46
CA ILE A 217 9.15 12.19 -6.51
C ILE A 217 7.86 12.67 -7.17
N HIS A 218 7.48 13.92 -6.89
CA HIS A 218 6.31 14.57 -7.48
C HIS A 218 4.96 14.11 -6.87
N ASN A 219 3.85 14.53 -7.46
CA ASN A 219 2.46 14.25 -7.07
C ASN A 219 1.56 14.18 -8.30
N GLU A 220 0.65 13.23 -8.35
CA GLU A 220 -0.46 13.12 -9.33
C GLU A 220 -0.11 13.56 -10.77
N PRO A 221 0.95 13.01 -11.40
CA PRO A 221 1.47 13.52 -12.67
C PRO A 221 0.51 13.38 -13.87
N ASN A 222 -0.63 12.74 -13.66
CA ASN A 222 -1.72 12.65 -14.61
C ASN A 222 -2.71 13.83 -14.54
N LEU A 223 -2.40 14.87 -13.73
CA LEU A 223 -3.16 16.11 -13.65
C LEU A 223 -2.46 17.26 -14.40
N ARG A 224 -3.27 18.13 -15.05
CA ARG A 224 -2.74 19.33 -15.72
C ARG A 224 -2.05 20.31 -14.78
N LEU A 225 -2.58 20.47 -13.56
CA LEU A 225 -1.96 21.31 -12.54
C LEU A 225 -0.62 20.78 -12.05
N GLU A 226 -0.35 19.50 -12.29
CA GLU A 226 0.88 18.81 -11.90
C GLU A 226 1.80 18.54 -13.11
N GLY A 227 1.56 19.19 -14.25
CA GLY A 227 2.45 19.18 -15.42
C GLY A 227 1.99 18.36 -16.62
N PHE A 228 0.89 17.60 -16.51
CA PHE A 228 0.31 16.89 -17.66
C PHE A 228 -0.14 17.87 -18.75
N GLY A 229 0.19 17.56 -20.00
CA GLY A 229 -0.09 18.43 -21.14
C GLY A 229 0.90 19.58 -21.34
N ALA A 230 1.86 19.77 -20.41
CA ALA A 230 2.92 20.78 -20.50
C ALA A 230 4.31 20.12 -20.42
N SER A 231 4.70 19.61 -19.24
CA SER A 231 6.00 18.96 -19.03
C SER A 231 6.09 17.58 -19.65
N TRP A 232 4.97 16.89 -19.77
CA TRP A 232 4.80 15.59 -20.44
C TRP A 232 3.39 15.48 -21.02
N GLN A 233 3.23 14.70 -22.10
CA GLN A 233 1.97 14.52 -22.80
C GLN A 233 1.29 13.19 -22.48
N ASP A 234 2.04 12.25 -21.90
CA ASP A 234 1.57 10.89 -21.55
C ASP A 234 2.41 10.28 -20.41
N GLY A 235 2.02 9.10 -19.94
CA GLY A 235 2.73 8.40 -18.88
C GLY A 235 4.15 7.97 -19.27
N ARG A 236 4.43 7.74 -20.56
CA ARG A 236 5.77 7.37 -21.02
C ARG A 236 6.75 8.54 -20.87
N GLN A 237 6.36 9.72 -21.34
CA GLN A 237 7.19 10.93 -21.20
C GLN A 237 7.40 11.30 -19.72
N PHE A 238 6.35 11.14 -18.88
CA PHE A 238 6.52 11.28 -17.43
C PHE A 238 7.50 10.25 -16.88
N GLY A 239 7.40 8.99 -17.29
CA GLY A 239 8.33 7.95 -16.85
C GLY A 239 9.79 8.28 -17.16
N GLU A 240 10.08 8.80 -18.35
CA GLU A 240 11.41 9.28 -18.74
C GLU A 240 11.86 10.48 -17.89
N TRP A 241 10.96 11.43 -17.64
CA TRP A 241 11.17 12.56 -16.76
C TRP A 241 11.49 12.10 -15.31
N PHE A 242 10.67 11.20 -14.75
CA PHE A 242 10.85 10.64 -13.42
C PHE A 242 12.21 9.96 -13.24
N LEU A 243 12.63 9.12 -14.19
CA LEU A 243 13.92 8.44 -14.12
C LEU A 243 15.08 9.41 -14.11
N ARG A 244 15.03 10.49 -14.91
CA ARG A 244 16.06 11.52 -14.91
C ARG A 244 16.13 12.28 -13.58
N VAL A 245 15.00 12.65 -12.99
CA VAL A 245 14.96 13.28 -11.65
C VAL A 245 15.50 12.32 -10.59
N ARG A 246 15.06 11.06 -10.61
CA ARG A 246 15.58 10.03 -9.70
C ARG A 246 17.09 9.90 -9.78
N ASP A 247 17.64 9.87 -10.97
CA ASP A 247 19.09 9.70 -11.17
C ASP A 247 19.88 10.92 -10.66
N LEU A 248 19.36 12.12 -10.81
CA LEU A 248 19.93 13.33 -10.20
C LEU A 248 19.90 13.26 -8.67
N TYR A 249 18.76 12.85 -8.10
CA TYR A 249 18.65 12.69 -6.65
C TYR A 249 19.54 11.56 -6.12
N ARG A 250 19.67 10.45 -6.82
CA ARG A 250 20.51 9.31 -6.40
C ARG A 250 21.98 9.67 -6.28
N GLN A 251 22.45 10.59 -7.10
CA GLN A 251 23.82 11.13 -6.98
C GLN A 251 24.01 11.94 -5.69
N ARG A 252 22.99 12.69 -5.26
CA ARG A 252 23.04 13.53 -4.05
C ARG A 252 22.63 12.78 -2.78
N PHE A 253 21.70 11.82 -2.89
CA PHE A 253 21.10 11.08 -1.79
C PHE A 253 21.21 9.57 -2.01
N PRO A 254 22.43 8.98 -1.92
CA PRO A 254 22.68 7.60 -2.33
C PRO A 254 21.94 6.56 -1.50
N GLU A 255 21.59 6.86 -0.24
CA GLU A 255 20.85 5.95 0.65
C GLU A 255 19.33 6.15 0.56
N ALA A 256 18.85 7.14 -0.20
CA ALA A 256 17.43 7.38 -0.35
C ALA A 256 16.76 6.29 -1.18
N ARG A 257 15.48 6.03 -0.85
CA ARG A 257 14.56 5.15 -1.58
C ARG A 257 13.53 6.00 -2.28
N PHE A 258 13.57 6.00 -3.61
CA PHE A 258 12.76 6.89 -4.45
C PHE A 258 11.47 6.20 -4.87
N GLY A 259 10.33 6.84 -4.57
CA GLY A 259 9.00 6.36 -4.90
C GLY A 259 8.47 6.95 -6.20
N PHE A 260 7.87 6.08 -7.02
CA PHE A 260 6.99 6.52 -8.08
C PHE A 260 5.72 7.12 -7.44
N PRO A 261 5.26 8.32 -7.83
CA PRO A 261 4.20 9.03 -7.11
C PRO A 261 2.82 8.39 -7.30
N GLY A 262 1.94 8.60 -6.32
CA GLY A 262 0.53 8.29 -6.46
C GLY A 262 -0.10 9.08 -7.61
N LEU A 263 -1.01 8.43 -8.36
CA LEU A 263 -1.79 9.05 -9.42
C LEU A 263 -3.15 9.50 -8.90
N SER A 264 -3.68 10.58 -9.44
CA SER A 264 -5.09 10.94 -9.25
C SER A 264 -5.96 9.84 -9.84
N PRO A 265 -6.72 9.09 -9.01
CA PRO A 265 -7.39 7.88 -9.47
C PRO A 265 -8.61 8.18 -10.35
N GLY A 266 -8.90 7.27 -11.29
CA GLY A 266 -10.09 7.26 -12.10
C GLY A 266 -9.90 7.60 -13.58
N PRO A 267 -11.00 7.62 -14.35
CA PRO A 267 -10.98 7.89 -15.80
C PRO A 267 -10.63 9.35 -16.10
N SER A 268 -10.37 9.63 -17.38
CA SER A 268 -10.15 11.00 -17.85
C SER A 268 -11.31 11.93 -17.48
N GLN A 269 -10.98 13.14 -17.05
CA GLN A 269 -11.94 14.15 -16.65
C GLN A 269 -11.48 15.52 -17.12
N GLU A 270 -12.17 16.11 -18.09
CA GLU A 270 -11.78 17.42 -18.68
C GLU A 270 -11.85 18.54 -17.65
N ALA A 271 -12.93 18.64 -16.89
CA ALA A 271 -13.15 19.71 -15.91
C ALA A 271 -12.10 19.75 -14.79
N GLY A 272 -11.49 18.58 -14.46
CA GLY A 272 -10.41 18.47 -13.46
C GLY A 272 -9.03 18.36 -14.06
N GLY A 273 -8.91 18.42 -15.40
CA GLY A 273 -7.62 18.27 -16.07
C GLY A 273 -6.92 16.92 -15.84
N ARG A 274 -7.69 15.86 -15.52
CA ARG A 274 -7.15 14.52 -15.21
C ARG A 274 -7.13 13.64 -16.47
N PHE A 275 -6.00 13.02 -16.73
CA PHE A 275 -5.86 11.91 -17.66
C PHE A 275 -6.11 10.57 -16.95
N ASP A 276 -6.63 9.57 -17.67
CA ASP A 276 -6.94 8.25 -17.13
C ASP A 276 -5.74 7.61 -16.42
N SER A 277 -5.91 7.31 -15.14
CA SER A 277 -4.83 6.82 -14.29
C SER A 277 -4.32 5.43 -14.69
N ALA A 278 -5.21 4.54 -15.16
CA ALA A 278 -4.82 3.19 -15.56
C ALA A 278 -4.03 3.21 -16.88
N VAL A 279 -4.44 4.05 -17.83
CA VAL A 279 -3.72 4.26 -19.09
C VAL A 279 -2.36 4.92 -18.82
N PHE A 280 -2.33 5.95 -17.97
CA PHE A 280 -1.10 6.64 -17.59
C PHE A 280 -0.09 5.69 -16.93
N LEU A 281 -0.55 4.90 -15.95
CA LEU A 281 0.28 3.91 -15.27
C LEU A 281 0.81 2.83 -16.25
N ALA A 282 -0.03 2.39 -17.19
CA ALA A 282 0.39 1.43 -18.20
C ALA A 282 1.52 1.96 -19.07
N GLN A 283 1.47 3.24 -19.44
CA GLN A 283 2.51 3.89 -20.23
C GLN A 283 3.79 4.15 -19.43
N ALA A 284 3.67 4.44 -18.11
CA ALA A 284 4.77 4.72 -17.20
C ALA A 284 5.33 3.46 -16.48
N GLU A 285 4.81 2.26 -16.77
CA GLU A 285 5.12 1.03 -16.05
C GLU A 285 6.62 0.74 -15.94
N PHE A 286 7.38 0.96 -17.01
CA PHE A 286 8.83 0.76 -17.02
C PHE A 286 9.54 1.59 -15.95
N ALA A 287 9.09 2.84 -15.74
CA ALA A 287 9.66 3.73 -14.73
C ALA A 287 9.20 3.37 -13.32
N ALA A 288 7.93 2.97 -13.14
CA ALA A 288 7.42 2.49 -11.87
C ALA A 288 8.13 1.19 -11.42
N ARG A 289 8.51 0.31 -12.35
CA ARG A 289 9.32 -0.89 -12.06
C ARG A 289 10.74 -0.56 -11.59
N GLU A 290 11.31 0.53 -12.05
CA GLU A 290 12.64 1.01 -11.66
C GLU A 290 12.63 1.81 -10.34
N ALA A 291 11.47 2.21 -9.84
CA ALA A 291 11.35 2.87 -8.54
C ALA A 291 11.62 1.87 -7.39
N ASP A 292 12.10 2.38 -6.25
CA ASP A 292 12.36 1.55 -5.07
C ASP A 292 11.04 1.14 -4.37
N TRP A 293 9.99 1.96 -4.52
CA TRP A 293 8.63 1.73 -4.04
C TRP A 293 7.61 2.51 -4.87
N ILE A 294 6.32 2.24 -4.71
CA ILE A 294 5.27 2.88 -5.50
C ILE A 294 4.21 3.50 -4.58
N GLY A 295 3.87 4.76 -4.85
CA GLY A 295 2.76 5.48 -4.25
C GLY A 295 1.43 5.14 -4.91
N VAL A 296 0.37 5.11 -4.11
CA VAL A 296 -1.01 4.89 -4.54
C VAL A 296 -1.90 5.92 -3.88
N HIS A 297 -2.80 6.55 -4.63
CA HIS A 297 -3.88 7.36 -4.07
C HIS A 297 -5.18 6.55 -4.09
N SER A 298 -5.94 6.64 -2.98
CA SER A 298 -7.15 5.86 -2.76
C SER A 298 -8.23 6.75 -2.17
N TYR A 299 -9.17 7.18 -2.99
CA TYR A 299 -10.27 8.05 -2.57
C TYR A 299 -11.60 7.35 -2.78
N TRP A 300 -12.58 7.63 -1.90
CA TRP A 300 -13.94 7.11 -2.02
C TRP A 300 -14.97 8.15 -1.57
N VAL A 301 -16.22 7.94 -1.91
CA VAL A 301 -17.34 8.79 -1.54
C VAL A 301 -18.33 8.04 -0.66
N ASN A 302 -18.63 6.80 -1.01
CA ASN A 302 -19.58 5.95 -0.33
C ASN A 302 -18.88 4.84 0.44
N GLU A 303 -19.48 4.36 1.53
CA GLU A 303 -18.90 3.30 2.37
C GLU A 303 -18.56 2.01 1.60
N ARG A 304 -19.42 1.61 0.65
CA ARG A 304 -19.18 0.42 -0.18
C ARG A 304 -17.93 0.52 -1.07
N GLU A 305 -17.50 1.73 -1.36
CA GLU A 305 -16.33 1.99 -2.21
C GLU A 305 -15.00 1.84 -1.46
N ILE A 306 -15.03 1.77 -0.13
CA ILE A 306 -13.83 1.58 0.70
C ILE A 306 -13.05 0.32 0.28
N THR A 307 -13.78 -0.75 -0.07
CA THR A 307 -13.20 -2.03 -0.48
C THR A 307 -13.22 -2.26 -2.00
N ASP A 308 -13.66 -1.28 -2.78
CA ASP A 308 -13.60 -1.35 -4.25
C ASP A 308 -12.15 -1.14 -4.73
N GLU A 309 -11.70 -2.00 -5.64
CA GLU A 309 -10.33 -1.94 -6.18
C GLU A 309 -10.08 -0.74 -7.10
N ARG A 310 -11.11 0.01 -7.48
CA ARG A 310 -11.00 1.25 -8.27
C ARG A 310 -10.96 2.50 -7.40
N GLU A 311 -11.27 2.35 -6.11
CA GLU A 311 -11.45 3.42 -5.14
C GLU A 311 -10.56 3.16 -3.90
N GLY A 312 -11.15 2.82 -2.75
CA GLY A 312 -10.43 2.65 -1.49
C GLY A 312 -9.34 1.56 -1.55
N PHE A 313 -9.61 0.43 -2.20
CA PHE A 313 -8.62 -0.64 -2.37
C PHE A 313 -7.84 -0.56 -3.70
N GLY A 314 -7.65 0.66 -4.23
CA GLY A 314 -6.89 0.89 -5.46
C GLY A 314 -5.49 0.24 -5.48
N PHE A 315 -4.87 0.06 -4.30
CA PHE A 315 -3.58 -0.63 -4.18
C PHE A 315 -3.59 -2.08 -4.68
N VAL A 316 -4.76 -2.74 -4.77
CA VAL A 316 -4.91 -4.11 -5.29
C VAL A 316 -4.52 -4.18 -6.76
N LEU A 317 -4.93 -3.19 -7.56
CA LEU A 317 -4.55 -3.10 -8.98
C LEU A 317 -3.04 -2.92 -9.14
N TYR A 318 -2.44 -2.08 -8.27
CA TYR A 318 -0.99 -1.90 -8.26
C TYR A 318 -0.25 -3.17 -7.82
N ARG A 319 -0.76 -3.90 -6.80
CA ARG A 319 -0.17 -5.18 -6.35
C ARG A 319 -0.17 -6.23 -7.45
N ARG A 320 -1.26 -6.36 -8.20
CA ARG A 320 -1.34 -7.28 -9.35
C ARG A 320 -0.30 -6.94 -10.42
N ARG A 321 -0.04 -5.65 -10.65
CA ARG A 321 0.89 -5.19 -11.67
C ARG A 321 2.35 -5.22 -11.21
N PHE A 322 2.58 -4.98 -9.93
CA PHE A 322 3.89 -4.89 -9.28
C PHE A 322 3.94 -5.79 -8.05
N PRO A 323 3.93 -7.12 -8.24
CA PRO A 323 3.81 -8.08 -7.15
C PRO A 323 4.99 -8.05 -6.17
N ASP A 324 6.14 -7.57 -6.62
CA ASP A 324 7.42 -7.51 -5.91
C ASP A 324 7.73 -6.14 -5.27
N LYS A 325 6.89 -5.12 -5.47
CA LYS A 325 7.16 -3.77 -5.01
C LYS A 325 6.52 -3.46 -3.66
N LEU A 326 7.27 -2.78 -2.80
CA LEU A 326 6.69 -2.13 -1.62
C LEU A 326 5.76 -1.01 -2.09
N LEU A 327 4.53 -1.01 -1.56
CA LEU A 327 3.52 0.00 -1.86
C LEU A 327 3.29 0.90 -0.64
N PHE A 328 3.03 2.17 -0.87
CA PHE A 328 2.50 3.10 0.11
C PHE A 328 1.21 3.69 -0.41
N ILE A 329 0.15 3.71 0.39
CA ILE A 329 -1.01 4.54 0.09
C ILE A 329 -0.64 5.95 0.53
N THR A 330 -0.07 6.73 -0.39
CA THR A 330 0.52 8.04 -0.10
C THR A 330 -0.54 9.11 0.12
N GLU A 331 -1.77 8.86 -0.33
CA GLU A 331 -2.95 9.64 0.04
C GLU A 331 -4.20 8.78 0.02
N PHE A 332 -5.08 8.97 1.01
CA PHE A 332 -6.44 8.46 0.96
C PHE A 332 -7.42 9.40 1.67
N GLY A 333 -8.69 9.31 1.32
CA GLY A 333 -9.70 10.09 2.00
C GLY A 333 -11.12 9.99 1.44
N ASN A 334 -12.04 10.63 2.18
CA ASN A 334 -13.42 10.82 1.77
C ASN A 334 -13.82 12.29 1.97
N PRO A 335 -14.01 13.07 0.88
CA PRO A 335 -14.29 14.51 0.98
C PRO A 335 -15.76 14.86 1.16
N GLN A 336 -16.68 13.89 1.09
CA GLN A 336 -18.12 14.18 0.95
C GLN A 336 -18.94 13.80 2.18
N GLN A 337 -18.43 12.90 3.04
CA GLN A 337 -19.18 12.46 4.20
C GLN A 337 -18.92 13.36 5.42
N PRO A 338 -19.88 13.42 6.36
CA PRO A 338 -19.67 14.09 7.65
C PRO A 338 -18.45 13.53 8.39
N LYS A 339 -17.72 14.38 9.12
CA LYS A 339 -16.48 14.01 9.82
C LYS A 339 -16.64 12.82 10.78
N SER A 340 -17.80 12.70 11.45
CA SER A 340 -18.08 11.53 12.32
C SER A 340 -18.14 10.21 11.54
N VAL A 341 -18.69 10.22 10.33
CA VAL A 341 -18.73 9.05 9.44
C VAL A 341 -17.32 8.76 8.89
N VAL A 342 -16.62 9.81 8.45
CA VAL A 342 -15.23 9.71 7.96
C VAL A 342 -14.31 9.11 9.01
N ALA A 343 -14.44 9.51 10.28
CA ALA A 343 -13.63 9.00 11.38
C ALA A 343 -13.74 7.47 11.53
N GLU A 344 -14.97 6.92 11.51
CA GLU A 344 -15.21 5.49 11.60
C GLU A 344 -14.72 4.74 10.33
N GLN A 345 -14.92 5.34 9.16
CA GLN A 345 -14.41 4.79 7.90
C GLN A 345 -12.88 4.70 7.91
N TYR A 346 -12.19 5.74 8.37
CA TYR A 346 -10.71 5.76 8.43
C TYR A 346 -10.18 4.73 9.44
N ALA A 347 -10.79 4.62 10.63
CA ALA A 347 -10.40 3.60 11.59
C ALA A 347 -10.55 2.18 11.03
N ARG A 348 -11.66 1.88 10.34
CA ARG A 348 -11.88 0.59 9.67
C ARG A 348 -10.92 0.36 8.51
N TYR A 349 -10.65 1.38 7.71
CA TYR A 349 -9.72 1.31 6.59
C TYR A 349 -8.30 0.97 7.05
N TYR A 350 -7.79 1.68 8.06
CA TYR A 350 -6.50 1.34 8.65
C TYR A 350 -6.45 -0.09 9.19
N GLY A 351 -7.54 -0.54 9.84
CA GLY A 351 -7.66 -1.91 10.33
C GLY A 351 -7.57 -2.95 9.22
N ALA A 352 -8.27 -2.71 8.10
CA ALA A 352 -8.25 -3.58 6.93
C ALA A 352 -6.87 -3.68 6.28
N LEU A 353 -6.13 -2.55 6.24
CA LEU A 353 -4.81 -2.49 5.63
C LEU A 353 -3.69 -3.08 6.51
N ARG A 354 -3.90 -3.15 7.82
CA ARG A 354 -2.84 -3.36 8.81
C ARG A 354 -1.93 -4.55 8.54
N ARG A 355 -2.49 -5.66 8.05
CA ARG A 355 -1.78 -6.92 7.82
C ARG A 355 -1.56 -7.24 6.34
N VAL A 356 -1.77 -6.28 5.45
CA VAL A 356 -1.57 -6.48 4.01
C VAL A 356 -0.06 -6.54 3.73
N PRO A 357 0.46 -7.69 3.23
CA PRO A 357 1.88 -7.83 2.95
C PRO A 357 2.36 -6.82 1.91
N GLY A 358 3.56 -6.28 2.12
CA GLY A 358 4.18 -5.33 1.18
C GLY A 358 3.47 -3.97 1.09
N LEU A 359 2.58 -3.66 2.04
CA LEU A 359 2.00 -2.33 2.21
C LEU A 359 2.67 -1.65 3.40
N GLY A 360 3.45 -0.58 3.14
CA GLY A 360 4.30 0.05 4.16
C GLY A 360 3.53 0.98 5.10
N ALA A 361 2.81 1.95 4.56
CA ALA A 361 1.98 2.87 5.32
C ALA A 361 0.81 3.37 4.46
N ALA A 362 -0.25 3.84 5.11
CA ALA A 362 -1.36 4.53 4.49
C ALA A 362 -1.53 5.91 5.14
N PHE A 363 -1.52 6.97 4.33
CA PHE A 363 -1.57 8.34 4.79
C PHE A 363 -2.94 8.96 4.46
N ALA A 364 -3.73 9.26 5.50
CA ALA A 364 -4.95 10.04 5.30
C ALA A 364 -4.60 11.47 4.88
N TYR A 365 -5.29 12.00 3.92
CA TYR A 365 -5.18 13.39 3.50
C TYR A 365 -6.23 14.20 4.27
N VAL A 366 -5.91 15.17 5.10
CA VAL A 366 -4.67 15.85 5.50
C VAL A 366 -4.85 16.33 6.95
N VAL A 367 -3.76 16.52 7.71
CA VAL A 367 -3.90 17.03 9.09
C VAL A 367 -4.55 18.42 9.10
N SER A 368 -4.07 19.31 8.24
CA SER A 368 -4.63 20.66 8.04
C SER A 368 -4.13 21.30 6.74
N THR A 369 -4.79 22.37 6.33
CA THR A 369 -4.45 23.21 5.18
C THR A 369 -4.90 24.64 5.45
N SER A 370 -4.26 25.62 4.84
CA SER A 370 -4.74 27.01 4.83
C SER A 370 -5.72 27.28 3.68
N ASN A 371 -5.92 26.32 2.77
CA ASN A 371 -6.88 26.45 1.69
C ASN A 371 -8.31 26.31 2.25
N PRO A 372 -9.15 27.39 2.21
CA PRO A 372 -10.48 27.36 2.81
C PRO A 372 -11.46 26.42 2.09
N ASP A 373 -11.19 26.06 0.82
CA ASP A 373 -12.02 25.13 0.07
C ASP A 373 -11.69 23.67 0.40
N GLU A 374 -10.46 23.40 0.80
CA GLU A 374 -9.99 22.06 1.19
C GLU A 374 -10.24 21.76 2.65
N SER A 375 -10.04 22.73 3.54
CA SER A 375 -10.08 22.54 4.99
C SER A 375 -11.36 21.83 5.48
N PRO A 376 -12.57 22.26 5.10
CA PRO A 376 -13.80 21.60 5.55
C PRO A 376 -13.93 20.16 5.09
N ARG A 377 -13.37 19.83 3.92
CA ARG A 377 -13.48 18.50 3.31
C ARG A 377 -12.49 17.51 3.90
N TRP A 378 -11.23 17.92 4.04
CA TRP A 378 -10.12 17.02 4.25
C TRP A 378 -9.50 17.10 5.63
N ALA A 379 -9.44 18.31 6.24
CA ALA A 379 -8.66 18.54 7.45
C ALA A 379 -9.20 17.75 8.66
N TRP A 380 -8.25 17.26 9.48
CA TRP A 380 -8.53 16.58 10.74
C TRP A 380 -8.73 17.54 11.90
N ARG A 381 -8.37 18.80 11.72
CA ARG A 381 -8.67 19.87 12.66
C ARG A 381 -9.35 21.06 11.99
N ASP A 382 -10.06 21.83 12.80
CA ASP A 382 -10.64 23.10 12.38
C ASP A 382 -9.59 24.25 12.39
N GLU A 383 -9.99 25.44 12.00
CA GLU A 383 -9.14 26.63 11.99
C GLU A 383 -8.69 27.05 13.40
N ALA A 384 -9.49 26.76 14.44
CA ALA A 384 -9.15 27.03 15.83
C ALA A 384 -8.15 25.99 16.39
N GLY A 385 -7.80 24.94 15.63
CA GLY A 385 -6.87 23.90 16.04
C GLY A 385 -7.51 22.71 16.75
N ASN A 386 -8.84 22.64 16.83
CA ASN A 386 -9.54 21.54 17.50
C ASN A 386 -9.68 20.33 16.56
N ASP A 387 -9.58 19.12 17.14
CA ASP A 387 -9.93 17.88 16.44
C ASP A 387 -11.41 17.90 16.00
N VAL A 388 -11.66 17.63 14.74
CA VAL A 388 -13.02 17.47 14.20
C VAL A 388 -13.63 16.10 14.51
N GLY A 389 -13.03 15.33 15.42
CA GLY A 389 -13.47 14.02 15.89
C GLY A 389 -12.77 12.84 15.21
N ILE A 390 -11.95 13.07 14.19
CA ILE A 390 -11.26 11.99 13.47
C ILE A 390 -10.11 11.45 14.30
N ALA A 391 -9.28 12.33 14.87
CA ALA A 391 -8.09 11.93 15.64
C ALA A 391 -8.45 11.10 16.88
N ASP A 392 -9.53 11.45 17.56
CA ASP A 392 -10.03 10.71 18.72
C ASP A 392 -10.45 9.28 18.36
N ILE A 393 -11.22 9.11 17.28
CA ILE A 393 -11.71 7.79 16.85
C ILE A 393 -10.54 6.92 16.38
N VAL A 394 -9.68 7.46 15.51
CA VAL A 394 -8.49 6.73 15.03
C VAL A 394 -7.55 6.40 16.20
N GLY A 395 -7.39 7.31 17.19
CA GLY A 395 -6.54 7.09 18.34
C GLY A 395 -7.01 6.01 19.32
N ARG A 396 -8.33 5.75 19.39
CA ARG A 396 -8.94 4.71 20.25
C ARG A 396 -8.95 3.33 19.60
N ARG A 397 -8.46 3.19 18.38
CA ARG A 397 -8.48 1.94 17.63
C ARG A 397 -8.12 0.72 18.47
N ALA A 398 -9.03 -0.29 18.47
CA ALA A 398 -8.86 -1.53 19.23
C ALA A 398 -8.32 -2.70 18.39
N PHE A 399 -8.12 -2.50 17.07
CA PHE A 399 -7.74 -3.57 16.15
C PHE A 399 -6.28 -4.02 16.27
N ILE A 400 -5.50 -3.41 17.19
CA ILE A 400 -4.17 -3.89 17.53
C ILE A 400 -3.92 -3.67 19.01
N PRO A 401 -3.82 -4.76 19.79
CA PRO A 401 -3.18 -4.69 21.08
C PRO A 401 -1.77 -4.13 20.87
N ASN A 402 -1.35 -3.21 21.73
CA ASN A 402 0.05 -2.82 21.80
C ASN A 402 0.85 -4.09 22.10
N SER A 403 1.53 -4.64 21.12
CA SER A 403 2.52 -5.70 21.33
C SER A 403 3.82 -5.07 21.76
#